data_ceaea7d5f42e89995c48ead9eac6bc8d
#
_entry.id   ceaea7d5f42e89995c48ead9eac6bc8d
#
_cell.length_a   1.000
_cell.length_b   1.000
_cell.length_c   1.000
_cell.angle_alpha   90.00
_cell.angle_beta   90.00
_cell.angle_gamma   90.00
#
_symmetry.space_group_name_H-M   'P 1'
#
loop_
_entity.id
_entity.type
_entity.pdbx_description
1 polymer ?
#
loop_
_entity_poly.entity_id
_entity_poly.type
_entity_poly.pdbx_seq_one_letter_code
_entity_poly.pdbx_strand_id
1 'polypeptide(L)'
;MDPDRWQQHNITFTGRKTGRRAVTERLAPVLLAAAEDGQLTGWWFMNKQPWPLRYRATGPSPLVESALSDLVADGTAQSVVPYLYEPETTAFGGASSMVAAHDLFHEDSRHLLSYQPGPGRLGHRETAVLLLSILDAGRQPGLVRAGRRVGEGHRSAASRHGPCP
;
A
#
# COMPACT_ATOMS: atom_id res chain seq x y z
N MET A 1 -21.32 13.78 -6.46
CA MET A 1 -20.28 13.32 -5.55
C MET A 1 -19.04 13.10 -6.40
N ASP A 2 -17.89 13.65 -6.03
CA ASP A 2 -16.64 13.49 -6.78
C ASP A 2 -16.19 12.02 -6.67
N PRO A 3 -16.13 11.25 -7.79
CA PRO A 3 -15.78 9.82 -7.76
C PRO A 3 -14.32 9.58 -7.34
N ASP A 4 -13.49 10.61 -7.36
CA ASP A 4 -12.08 10.52 -6.94
C ASP A 4 -11.85 10.90 -5.47
N ARG A 5 -12.91 11.22 -4.74
CA ARG A 5 -12.78 11.65 -3.35
C ARG A 5 -12.66 10.46 -2.40
N TRP A 6 -11.57 10.44 -1.64
CA TRP A 6 -11.40 9.54 -0.53
C TRP A 6 -12.36 9.88 0.61
N GLN A 7 -13.01 8.86 1.13
CA GLN A 7 -13.80 8.90 2.37
C GLN A 7 -12.97 8.35 3.51
N GLN A 8 -13.19 8.86 4.72
CA GLN A 8 -12.53 8.34 5.92
C GLN A 8 -13.55 8.12 7.02
N HIS A 9 -13.43 6.98 7.70
CA HIS A 9 -14.10 6.69 8.96
C HIS A 9 -13.06 6.37 10.02
N ASN A 10 -13.14 7.05 11.15
CA ASN A 10 -12.32 6.76 12.31
C ASN A 10 -13.06 5.77 13.21
N ILE A 11 -12.51 4.57 13.35
CA ILE A 11 -13.11 3.47 14.12
C ILE A 11 -12.40 3.36 15.47
N THR A 12 -13.14 3.54 16.56
CA THR A 12 -12.63 3.31 17.90
C THR A 12 -13.06 1.94 18.38
N PHE A 13 -12.16 0.98 18.34
CA PHE A 13 -12.43 -0.37 18.83
C PHE A 13 -12.31 -0.45 20.37
N THR A 14 -13.03 -1.41 20.95
CA THR A 14 -13.01 -1.67 22.41
C THR A 14 -11.67 -2.20 22.89
N GLY A 15 -10.82 -2.70 22.00
CA GLY A 15 -9.47 -3.14 22.27
C GLY A 15 -8.67 -3.42 21.00
N ARG A 16 -7.34 -3.39 21.12
CA ARG A 16 -6.43 -3.57 19.97
C ARG A 16 -6.56 -4.95 19.31
N LYS A 17 -6.72 -6.01 20.12
CA LYS A 17 -6.93 -7.38 19.62
C LYS A 17 -8.30 -7.50 18.94
N THR A 18 -9.34 -6.93 19.56
CA THR A 18 -10.70 -6.86 18.99
C THR A 18 -10.70 -6.15 17.67
N GLY A 19 -10.04 -4.98 17.58
CA GLY A 19 -9.93 -4.23 16.33
C GLY A 19 -9.26 -5.03 15.21
N ARG A 20 -8.12 -5.66 15.50
CA ARG A 20 -7.44 -6.49 14.50
C ARG A 20 -8.33 -7.61 13.98
N ARG A 21 -8.99 -8.33 14.89
CA ARG A 21 -9.91 -9.41 14.54
C ARG A 21 -11.08 -8.91 13.72
N ALA A 22 -11.71 -7.81 14.13
CA ALA A 22 -12.84 -7.20 13.41
C ALA A 22 -12.45 -6.75 11.99
N VAL A 23 -11.29 -6.14 11.84
CA VAL A 23 -10.78 -5.74 10.51
C VAL A 23 -10.54 -6.96 9.63
N THR A 24 -9.89 -8.01 10.15
CA THR A 24 -9.57 -9.21 9.37
C THR A 24 -10.79 -10.07 9.05
N GLU A 25 -11.68 -10.30 10.02
CA GLU A 25 -12.77 -11.27 9.88
C GLU A 25 -14.07 -10.66 9.33
N ARG A 26 -14.26 -9.36 9.47
CA ARG A 26 -15.53 -8.69 9.14
C ARG A 26 -15.39 -7.60 8.08
N LEU A 27 -14.47 -6.66 8.25
CA LEU A 27 -14.32 -5.56 7.28
C LEU A 27 -13.60 -6.01 6.00
N ALA A 28 -12.56 -6.83 6.11
CA ALA A 28 -11.80 -7.28 4.96
C ALA A 28 -12.64 -8.00 3.90
N PRO A 29 -13.50 -8.98 4.23
CA PRO A 29 -14.35 -9.63 3.24
C PRO A 29 -15.29 -8.64 2.53
N VAL A 30 -15.83 -7.67 3.26
CA VAL A 30 -16.72 -6.63 2.71
C VAL A 30 -15.96 -5.70 1.76
N LEU A 31 -14.78 -5.23 2.16
CA LEU A 31 -13.95 -4.35 1.34
C LEU A 31 -13.47 -5.05 0.05
N LEU A 32 -13.10 -6.32 0.15
CA LEU A 32 -12.71 -7.13 -1.01
C LEU A 32 -13.88 -7.36 -1.95
N ALA A 33 -15.05 -7.76 -1.45
CA ALA A 33 -16.26 -7.95 -2.27
C ALA A 33 -16.67 -6.63 -2.94
N ALA A 34 -16.69 -5.51 -2.22
CA ALA A 34 -17.03 -4.21 -2.78
C ALA A 34 -16.02 -3.75 -3.86
N ALA A 35 -14.76 -4.13 -3.73
CA ALA A 35 -13.75 -3.87 -4.76
C ALA A 35 -13.93 -4.77 -5.99
N GLU A 36 -14.23 -6.04 -5.82
CA GLU A 36 -14.54 -6.99 -6.90
C GLU A 36 -15.78 -6.56 -7.70
N ASP A 37 -16.80 -6.04 -7.00
CA ASP A 37 -18.03 -5.50 -7.62
C ASP A 37 -17.80 -4.10 -8.26
N GLY A 38 -16.61 -3.54 -8.21
CA GLY A 38 -16.27 -2.23 -8.76
C GLY A 38 -16.87 -1.05 -7.98
N GLN A 39 -17.43 -1.28 -6.79
CA GLN A 39 -17.94 -0.22 -5.92
C GLN A 39 -16.81 0.59 -5.27
N LEU A 40 -15.69 -0.07 -4.98
CA LEU A 40 -14.48 0.57 -4.46
C LEU A 40 -13.34 0.52 -5.49
N THR A 41 -12.66 1.66 -5.67
CA THR A 41 -11.46 1.76 -6.51
C THR A 41 -10.16 1.74 -5.71
N GLY A 42 -10.25 1.77 -4.39
CA GLY A 42 -9.12 1.65 -3.46
C GLY A 42 -9.59 1.78 -2.03
N TRP A 43 -8.85 1.17 -1.13
CA TRP A 43 -9.08 1.26 0.31
C TRP A 43 -7.79 0.93 1.08
N TRP A 44 -7.66 1.49 2.28
CA TRP A 44 -6.55 1.19 3.19
C TRP A 44 -6.89 1.61 4.62
N PHE A 45 -6.16 1.07 5.58
CA PHE A 45 -6.37 1.37 6.99
C PHE A 45 -5.04 1.50 7.75
N MET A 46 -5.10 2.16 8.91
CA MET A 46 -3.96 2.24 9.82
C MET A 46 -4.31 1.58 11.15
N ASN A 47 -3.39 0.76 11.65
CA ASN A 47 -3.52 0.08 12.95
C ASN A 47 -3.10 1.02 14.11
N LYS A 48 -3.84 2.11 14.30
CA LYS A 48 -3.68 3.03 15.45
C LYS A 48 -5.04 3.53 15.91
N GLN A 49 -5.23 3.72 17.20
CA GLN A 49 -6.49 4.25 17.75
C GLN A 49 -6.60 5.77 17.60
N PRO A 50 -7.73 6.28 17.10
CA PRO A 50 -8.75 5.54 16.35
C PRO A 50 -8.17 4.98 15.05
N TRP A 51 -8.74 3.86 14.55
CA TRP A 51 -8.29 3.26 13.29
C TRP A 51 -8.93 4.00 12.12
N PRO A 52 -8.17 4.75 11.33
CA PRO A 52 -8.72 5.33 10.12
C PRO A 52 -8.86 4.24 9.06
N LEU A 53 -10.08 4.02 8.60
CA LEU A 53 -10.39 3.32 7.36
C LEU A 53 -10.63 4.38 6.29
N ARG A 54 -9.93 4.28 5.19
CA ARG A 54 -10.06 5.16 4.02
C ARG A 54 -10.41 4.34 2.80
N TYR A 55 -11.37 4.82 2.04
CA TYR A 55 -11.77 4.17 0.80
C TYR A 55 -12.24 5.18 -0.23
N ARG A 56 -12.10 4.82 -1.49
CA ARG A 56 -12.55 5.59 -2.63
C ARG A 56 -13.63 4.78 -3.35
N ALA A 57 -14.85 5.30 -3.33
CA ALA A 57 -16.01 4.64 -3.87
C ALA A 57 -16.51 5.37 -5.13
N THR A 58 -16.98 4.61 -6.11
CA THR A 58 -17.59 5.12 -7.35
C THR A 58 -18.99 5.68 -7.13
N GLY A 59 -19.59 5.40 -5.95
CA GLY A 59 -20.91 5.84 -5.53
C GLY A 59 -21.17 5.50 -4.06
N PRO A 60 -22.44 5.49 -3.61
CA PRO A 60 -22.78 4.98 -2.30
C PRO A 60 -22.30 3.55 -2.12
N SER A 61 -21.72 3.23 -0.96
CA SER A 61 -21.25 1.87 -0.66
C SER A 61 -22.00 1.30 0.55
N PRO A 62 -23.27 0.88 0.36
CA PRO A 62 -24.14 0.43 1.45
C PRO A 62 -23.56 -0.78 2.19
N LEU A 63 -22.79 -1.64 1.52
CA LEU A 63 -22.14 -2.78 2.16
C LEU A 63 -21.09 -2.33 3.20
N VAL A 64 -20.28 -1.34 2.87
CA VAL A 64 -19.26 -0.80 3.80
C VAL A 64 -19.96 -0.07 4.95
N GLU A 65 -20.96 0.75 4.65
CA GLU A 65 -21.71 1.50 5.66
C GLU A 65 -22.46 0.57 6.62
N SER A 66 -23.09 -0.50 6.12
CA SER A 66 -23.73 -1.53 6.94
C SER A 66 -22.72 -2.23 7.84
N ALA A 67 -21.60 -2.68 7.28
CA ALA A 67 -20.58 -3.36 8.06
C ALA A 67 -20.00 -2.48 9.18
N LEU A 68 -19.80 -1.19 8.92
CA LEU A 68 -19.35 -0.22 9.92
C LEU A 68 -20.40 -0.01 11.02
N SER A 69 -21.68 0.07 10.66
CA SER A 69 -22.80 0.20 11.60
C SER A 69 -22.93 -1.04 12.49
N ASP A 70 -22.77 -2.23 11.92
CA ASP A 70 -22.82 -3.50 12.64
C ASP A 70 -21.74 -3.64 13.70
N LEU A 71 -20.53 -3.08 13.46
CA LEU A 71 -19.46 -3.06 14.46
C LEU A 71 -19.82 -2.25 15.70
N VAL A 72 -20.61 -1.21 15.54
CA VAL A 72 -21.09 -0.40 16.68
C VAL A 72 -22.27 -1.11 17.36
N ALA A 73 -23.21 -1.64 16.57
CA ALA A 73 -24.41 -2.28 17.07
C ALA A 73 -24.11 -3.48 17.99
N ASP A 74 -23.08 -4.27 17.67
CA ASP A 74 -22.68 -5.43 18.47
C ASP A 74 -21.61 -5.15 19.53
N GLY A 75 -21.19 -3.88 19.69
CA GLY A 75 -20.23 -3.45 20.68
C GLY A 75 -18.78 -3.81 20.38
N THR A 76 -18.46 -4.26 19.17
CA THR A 76 -17.08 -4.50 18.70
C THR A 76 -16.31 -3.18 18.58
N ALA A 77 -16.97 -2.14 18.06
CA ALA A 77 -16.47 -0.77 18.07
C ALA A 77 -17.30 0.09 19.04
N GLN A 78 -16.63 0.99 19.74
CA GLN A 78 -17.26 2.02 20.57
C GLN A 78 -17.90 3.10 19.71
N SER A 79 -17.25 3.45 18.60
CA SER A 79 -17.74 4.46 17.67
C SER A 79 -17.12 4.30 16.28
N VAL A 80 -17.89 4.74 15.29
CA VAL A 80 -17.45 4.96 13.91
C VAL A 80 -17.82 6.39 13.54
N VAL A 81 -16.84 7.24 13.27
CA VAL A 81 -17.06 8.66 13.02
C VAL A 81 -16.52 9.01 11.64
N PRO A 82 -17.36 9.58 10.74
CA PRO A 82 -16.89 10.13 9.48
C PRO A 82 -15.86 11.25 9.73
N TYR A 83 -14.83 11.29 8.90
CA TYR A 83 -13.77 12.29 9.02
C TYR A 83 -13.34 12.80 7.65
N LEU A 84 -12.89 14.05 7.58
CA LEU A 84 -12.34 14.58 6.36
C LEU A 84 -10.91 14.05 6.16
N TYR A 85 -10.68 13.38 5.04
CA TYR A 85 -9.34 12.99 4.65
C TYR A 85 -8.75 14.03 3.71
N GLU A 86 -7.63 14.61 4.11
CA GLU A 86 -6.82 15.50 3.31
C GLU A 86 -5.47 14.83 3.02
N PRO A 87 -5.19 14.46 1.75
CA PRO A 87 -3.92 13.87 1.37
C PRO A 87 -2.75 14.82 1.60
N GLU A 88 -1.68 14.33 2.21
CA GLU A 88 -0.44 15.08 2.44
C GLU A 88 0.38 15.23 1.15
N THR A 89 -0.25 15.72 0.09
CA THR A 89 0.28 15.76 -1.28
C THR A 89 1.65 16.42 -1.37
N THR A 90 1.86 17.52 -0.63
CA THR A 90 3.15 18.23 -0.61
C THR A 90 4.24 17.40 0.05
N ALA A 91 3.92 16.74 1.17
CA ALA A 91 4.87 15.88 1.89
C ALA A 91 5.32 14.68 1.06
N PHE A 92 4.44 14.16 0.20
CA PHE A 92 4.73 13.05 -0.71
C PHE A 92 5.36 13.48 -2.05
N GLY A 93 5.62 14.77 -2.27
CA GLY A 93 6.31 15.25 -3.46
C GLY A 93 5.38 15.52 -4.66
N GLY A 94 4.09 15.79 -4.41
CA GLY A 94 3.13 16.18 -5.43
C GLY A 94 2.04 15.15 -5.72
N ALA A 95 1.12 15.50 -6.61
CA ALA A 95 -0.11 14.72 -6.85
C ALA A 95 0.18 13.30 -7.38
N SER A 96 1.09 13.14 -8.34
CA SER A 96 1.44 11.83 -8.91
C SER A 96 2.09 10.90 -7.87
N SER A 97 2.96 11.45 -7.01
CA SER A 97 3.57 10.68 -5.92
C SER A 97 2.55 10.30 -4.85
N MET A 98 1.54 11.14 -4.61
CA MET A 98 0.46 10.82 -3.68
C MET A 98 -0.44 9.69 -4.22
N VAL A 99 -0.69 9.64 -5.53
CA VAL A 99 -1.39 8.50 -6.15
C VAL A 99 -0.62 7.22 -5.92
N ALA A 100 0.68 7.19 -6.22
CA ALA A 100 1.52 6.02 -5.98
C ALA A 100 1.58 5.61 -4.49
N ALA A 101 1.55 6.59 -3.58
CA ALA A 101 1.48 6.31 -2.15
C ALA A 101 0.14 5.67 -1.75
N HIS A 102 -0.98 6.11 -2.32
CA HIS A 102 -2.28 5.49 -2.07
C HIS A 102 -2.33 4.04 -2.59
N ASP A 103 -1.77 3.77 -3.77
CA ASP A 103 -1.68 2.42 -4.32
C ASP A 103 -0.83 1.52 -3.41
N LEU A 104 0.30 2.03 -2.92
CA LEU A 104 1.14 1.31 -1.96
C LEU A 104 0.40 1.02 -0.64
N PHE A 105 -0.32 1.99 -0.08
CA PHE A 105 -1.11 1.80 1.16
C PHE A 105 -2.23 0.79 0.96
N HIS A 106 -2.85 0.77 -0.23
CA HIS A 106 -3.85 -0.22 -0.59
C HIS A 106 -3.26 -1.63 -0.62
N GLU A 107 -2.15 -1.82 -1.34
CA GLU A 107 -1.50 -3.13 -1.43
C GLU A 107 -0.94 -3.60 -0.08
N ASP A 108 -0.38 -2.71 0.73
CA ASP A 108 0.06 -3.04 2.10
C ASP A 108 -1.13 -3.52 2.96
N SER A 109 -2.27 -2.82 2.88
CA SER A 109 -3.47 -3.21 3.61
C SER A 109 -4.01 -4.56 3.15
N ARG A 110 -4.04 -4.84 1.84
CA ARG A 110 -4.40 -6.15 1.30
C ARG A 110 -3.45 -7.25 1.77
N HIS A 111 -2.15 -6.98 1.74
CA HIS A 111 -1.14 -7.92 2.22
C HIS A 111 -1.32 -8.25 3.71
N LEU A 112 -1.54 -7.22 4.54
CA LEU A 112 -1.77 -7.40 5.98
C LEU A 112 -2.99 -8.28 6.29
N LEU A 113 -4.04 -8.20 5.48
CA LEU A 113 -5.25 -9.01 5.65
C LEU A 113 -5.08 -10.46 5.15
N SER A 114 -4.33 -10.66 4.08
CA SER A 114 -4.07 -11.99 3.50
C SER A 114 -2.91 -12.72 4.18
N TYR A 115 -2.14 -12.02 5.03
CA TYR A 115 -0.97 -12.60 5.65
C TYR A 115 -1.32 -13.69 6.66
N GLN A 116 -0.87 -14.90 6.38
CA GLN A 116 -0.94 -16.05 7.29
C GLN A 116 0.46 -16.30 7.87
N PRO A 117 0.67 -16.09 9.19
CA PRO A 117 1.93 -16.45 9.82
C PRO A 117 2.16 -17.95 9.70
N GLY A 118 3.38 -18.35 9.33
CA GLY A 118 3.75 -19.75 9.18
C GLY A 118 5.26 -19.97 9.35
N PRO A 119 5.69 -21.22 9.57
CA PRO A 119 7.11 -21.55 9.68
C PRO A 119 7.87 -21.10 8.42
N GLY A 120 8.99 -20.40 8.60
CA GLY A 120 9.85 -19.95 7.51
C GLY A 120 9.35 -18.73 6.72
N ARG A 121 8.24 -18.12 7.10
CA ARG A 121 7.77 -16.86 6.51
C ARG A 121 8.24 -15.67 7.35
N LEU A 122 8.64 -14.59 6.66
CA LEU A 122 8.97 -13.34 7.34
C LEU A 122 7.74 -12.80 8.07
N GLY A 123 7.90 -12.33 9.31
CA GLY A 123 6.86 -11.64 10.04
C GLY A 123 6.56 -10.26 9.44
N HIS A 124 5.48 -9.62 9.89
CA HIS A 124 5.13 -8.26 9.44
C HIS A 124 6.27 -7.24 9.65
N ARG A 125 7.00 -7.37 10.77
CA ARG A 125 8.13 -6.48 11.08
C ARG A 125 9.28 -6.66 10.11
N GLU A 126 9.67 -7.90 9.86
CA GLU A 126 10.75 -8.26 8.96
C GLU A 126 10.41 -7.85 7.52
N THR A 127 9.16 -8.06 7.10
CA THR A 127 8.67 -7.62 5.78
C THR A 127 8.72 -6.09 5.66
N ALA A 128 8.25 -5.36 6.69
CA ALA A 128 8.29 -3.89 6.69
C ALA A 128 9.73 -3.36 6.63
N VAL A 129 10.66 -3.95 7.41
CA VAL A 129 12.09 -3.58 7.38
C VAL A 129 12.68 -3.85 6.00
N LEU A 130 12.38 -5.00 5.40
CA LEU A 130 12.87 -5.34 4.06
C LEU A 130 12.36 -4.35 3.01
N LEU A 131 11.07 -4.02 3.02
CA LEU A 131 10.48 -3.05 2.10
C LEU A 131 11.10 -1.66 2.25
N LEU A 132 11.26 -1.18 3.49
CA LEU A 132 11.92 0.11 3.75
C LEU A 132 13.37 0.11 3.28
N SER A 133 14.10 -1.00 3.48
CA SER A 133 15.50 -1.13 3.03
C SER A 133 15.59 -1.10 1.50
N ILE A 134 14.66 -1.72 0.79
CA ILE A 134 14.61 -1.70 -0.69
C ILE A 134 14.29 -0.29 -1.19
N LEU A 135 13.33 0.40 -0.57
CA LEU A 135 12.97 1.76 -0.92
C LEU A 135 14.13 2.74 -0.69
N ASP A 136 14.88 2.58 0.39
CA ASP A 136 16.05 3.42 0.68
C ASP A 136 17.21 3.13 -0.29
N ALA A 137 17.47 1.87 -0.60
CA ALA A 137 18.47 1.48 -1.61
C ALA A 137 18.16 2.05 -3.00
N GLY A 138 16.86 2.10 -3.38
CA GLY A 138 16.42 2.72 -4.63
C GLY A 138 16.58 4.24 -4.69
N ARG A 139 16.70 4.91 -3.54
CA ARG A 139 16.96 6.35 -3.45
C ARG A 139 18.43 6.73 -3.61
N GLN A 140 19.35 5.78 -3.52
CA GLN A 140 20.79 6.05 -3.70
C GLN A 140 21.16 6.00 -5.20
N PRO A 141 21.39 7.14 -5.87
CA PRO A 141 21.61 7.18 -7.33
C PRO A 141 22.93 6.55 -7.80
N GLY A 142 23.72 6.00 -6.88
CA GLY A 142 25.07 5.46 -7.16
C GLY A 142 25.20 3.94 -7.26
N LEU A 143 24.31 3.15 -6.69
CA LEU A 143 24.50 1.70 -6.57
C LEU A 143 24.02 0.89 -7.78
N VAL A 144 23.15 1.44 -8.62
CA VAL A 144 22.65 0.74 -9.83
C VAL A 144 23.60 0.84 -11.03
N ARG A 145 24.64 1.69 -10.98
CA ARG A 145 25.57 1.91 -12.10
C ARG A 145 26.82 1.04 -12.13
N ALA A 146 27.07 0.24 -11.08
CA ALA A 146 28.26 -0.60 -10.99
C ALA A 146 28.16 -1.96 -11.71
N GLY A 147 26.98 -2.33 -12.23
CA GLY A 147 26.74 -3.65 -12.83
C GLY A 147 26.85 -3.73 -14.37
N ARG A 148 27.23 -2.66 -15.08
CA ARG A 148 27.24 -2.67 -16.54
C ARG A 148 28.54 -2.10 -17.15
N ARG A 149 29.69 -2.70 -16.80
CA ARG A 149 30.92 -2.58 -17.58
C ARG A 149 31.76 -3.86 -17.46
N VAL A 150 31.30 -4.92 -18.08
CA VAL A 150 32.17 -6.01 -18.50
C VAL A 150 31.74 -6.35 -19.92
N GLY A 151 32.58 -6.03 -20.90
CA GLY A 151 32.45 -6.59 -22.23
C GLY A 151 32.42 -5.58 -23.40
N GLU A 152 33.43 -4.75 -23.57
CA GLU A 152 33.81 -4.36 -24.93
C GLU A 152 35.32 -4.62 -25.09
N GLY A 153 35.56 -5.76 -25.72
CA GLY A 153 36.88 -6.28 -25.98
C GLY A 153 37.63 -5.45 -27.02
N HIS A 154 38.83 -5.21 -26.71
CA HIS A 154 39.89 -4.84 -27.61
C HIS A 154 39.86 -5.68 -28.88
N ARG A 155 39.60 -5.05 -30.01
CA ARG A 155 40.05 -5.55 -31.32
C ARG A 155 41.19 -4.64 -31.78
N SER A 156 42.37 -5.14 -31.57
CA SER A 156 43.65 -4.64 -32.13
C SER A 156 43.58 -4.75 -33.67
N ALA A 157 43.67 -3.62 -34.33
CA ALA A 157 43.91 -3.57 -35.77
C ALA A 157 45.39 -3.69 -36.08
N ALA A 158 45.80 -4.81 -36.63
CA ALA A 158 47.12 -5.03 -37.15
C ALA A 158 47.34 -4.18 -38.41
N SER A 159 48.28 -3.24 -38.33
CA SER A 159 48.84 -2.51 -39.45
C SER A 159 49.75 -3.41 -40.29
N ARG A 160 49.41 -3.60 -41.56
CA ARG A 160 50.32 -4.23 -42.52
C ARG A 160 51.03 -3.14 -43.30
N HIS A 161 52.35 -3.05 -43.13
CA HIS A 161 53.28 -2.36 -44.01
C HIS A 161 53.43 -3.21 -45.28
N GLY A 162 53.24 -2.61 -46.45
CA GLY A 162 53.66 -3.11 -47.71
C GLY A 162 54.81 -2.24 -48.24
N PRO A 163 55.81 -2.81 -48.96
CA PRO A 163 56.99 -2.05 -49.39
C PRO A 163 56.72 -1.37 -50.74
N CYS A 164 57.36 -0.22 -50.87
CA CYS A 164 57.52 0.51 -52.10
C CYS A 164 58.78 0.03 -52.85
N PRO A 165 58.83 0.06 -54.18
CA PRO A 165 60.01 0.63 -54.88
C PRO A 165 59.72 2.02 -55.41
#